data_1b5e8178e2fb0134f04816de70fc5de3
#
_entry.id   1b5e8178e2fb0134f04816de70fc5de3
#
_cell.length_a   1.000
_cell.length_b   1.000
_cell.length_c   1.000
_cell.angle_alpha   90.00
_cell.angle_beta   90.00
_cell.angle_gamma   90.00
#
_symmetry.space_group_name_H-M   'P 1'
#
loop_
_entity.id
_entity.type
_entity.pdbx_description
1 polymer ?
#
loop_
_entity_poly.entity_id
_entity_poly.type
_entity_poly.pdbx_seq_one_letter_code
_entity_poly.pdbx_strand_id
1 'polypeptide(L)'
;MHSIATMAELLVQNPGSCGLITANGGYLTKHAFGVYGTEPPTTEFRWQDMQAAVDREPARTAAVEWEGVGTVESWTVPFNRDGQPERAFLAVRTPDESRTLAVVSDTSAAAAMVGDDIAGAPVHVRADGTATLR
;
A
#
# COMPACT_ATOMS: atom_id res chain seq x y z
N MET A 1 11.72 18.19 -0.61
CA MET A 1 12.69 19.05 -1.31
C MET A 1 13.95 18.31 -1.76
N HIS A 2 14.50 17.35 -1.00
CA HIS A 2 15.72 16.62 -1.40
C HIS A 2 15.61 15.93 -2.76
N SER A 3 14.54 15.20 -3.04
CA SER A 3 14.34 14.53 -4.33
C SER A 3 14.29 15.50 -5.52
N ILE A 4 13.74 16.70 -5.35
CA ILE A 4 13.75 17.73 -6.39
C ILE A 4 15.17 18.23 -6.65
N ALA A 5 15.95 18.49 -5.60
CA ALA A 5 17.33 18.93 -5.73
C ALA A 5 18.20 17.87 -6.43
N THR A 6 18.10 16.62 -5.99
CA THR A 6 18.83 15.51 -6.63
C THR A 6 18.41 15.32 -8.09
N MET A 7 17.12 15.44 -8.39
CA MET A 7 16.64 15.37 -9.77
C MET A 7 17.19 16.50 -10.63
N ALA A 8 17.24 17.72 -10.10
CA ALA A 8 17.81 18.85 -10.80
C ALA A 8 19.29 18.63 -11.15
N GLU A 9 20.09 18.10 -10.22
CA GLU A 9 21.49 17.73 -10.47
C GLU A 9 21.64 16.67 -11.56
N LEU A 10 20.81 15.62 -11.50
CA LEU A 10 20.81 14.55 -12.50
C LEU A 10 20.43 15.05 -13.90
N LEU A 11 19.43 15.93 -13.99
CA LEU A 11 18.98 16.50 -15.25
C LEU A 11 20.03 17.43 -15.86
N VAL A 12 20.71 18.24 -15.05
CA VAL A 12 21.85 19.07 -15.54
C VAL A 12 22.97 18.21 -16.13
N GLN A 13 23.25 17.04 -15.55
CA GLN A 13 24.25 16.11 -16.05
C GLN A 13 23.79 15.31 -17.28
N ASN A 14 22.50 15.25 -17.54
CA ASN A 14 21.87 14.47 -18.63
C ASN A 14 20.91 15.32 -19.45
N PRO A 15 21.41 16.27 -20.26
CA PRO A 15 20.57 17.10 -21.12
C PRO A 15 19.67 16.27 -22.04
N GLY A 16 18.43 16.73 -22.27
CA GLY A 16 17.42 16.00 -23.03
C GLY A 16 16.63 14.95 -22.24
N SER A 17 17.00 14.72 -20.98
CA SER A 17 16.31 13.78 -20.11
C SER A 17 15.06 14.37 -19.44
N CYS A 18 14.19 13.48 -19.00
CA CYS A 18 12.99 13.78 -18.22
C CYS A 18 12.95 12.91 -16.98
N GLY A 19 12.53 13.47 -15.86
CA GLY A 19 12.45 12.77 -14.57
C GLY A 19 11.08 12.92 -13.93
N LEU A 20 10.61 11.84 -13.29
CA LEU A 20 9.40 11.82 -12.49
C LEU A 20 9.75 11.83 -11.00
N ILE A 21 9.17 12.76 -10.26
CA ILE A 21 9.24 12.78 -8.80
C ILE A 21 7.86 12.48 -8.25
N THR A 22 7.80 11.55 -7.31
CA THR A 22 6.58 11.23 -6.58
C THR A 22 6.70 11.74 -5.15
N ALA A 23 5.62 12.27 -4.63
CA ALA A 23 5.48 12.64 -3.22
C ALA A 23 4.33 11.86 -2.61
N ASN A 24 4.58 11.31 -1.43
CA ASN A 24 3.63 10.52 -0.68
C ASN A 24 3.48 11.09 0.73
N GLY A 25 2.25 11.14 1.23
CA GLY A 25 1.92 11.54 2.58
C GLY A 25 0.76 10.73 3.13
N GLY A 26 0.60 10.73 4.48
CA GLY A 26 -0.52 10.07 5.14
C GLY A 26 -0.61 8.56 4.83
N TYR A 27 0.47 7.80 4.91
CA TYR A 27 0.50 6.36 4.65
C TYR A 27 -0.14 5.97 3.31
N LEU A 28 0.32 6.54 2.20
CA LEU A 28 -0.17 6.29 0.84
C LEU A 28 -1.54 6.91 0.51
N THR A 29 -2.11 7.73 1.38
CA THR A 29 -3.43 8.35 1.12
C THR A 29 -3.36 9.66 0.35
N LYS A 30 -2.19 10.28 0.27
CA LYS A 30 -1.98 11.57 -0.44
C LYS A 30 -0.80 11.43 -1.39
N HIS A 31 -1.04 11.65 -2.67
CA HIS A 31 -0.02 11.58 -3.70
C HIS A 31 0.06 12.87 -4.51
N ALA A 32 1.27 13.21 -4.90
CA ALA A 32 1.53 14.21 -5.93
C ALA A 32 2.65 13.72 -6.84
N PHE A 33 2.57 14.09 -8.10
CA PHE A 33 3.54 13.71 -9.13
C PHE A 33 4.04 14.97 -9.81
N GLY A 34 5.36 15.08 -10.00
CA GLY A 34 5.98 16.18 -10.72
C GLY A 34 6.90 15.66 -11.82
N VAL A 35 6.72 16.15 -13.02
CA VAL A 35 7.60 15.85 -14.16
C VAL A 35 8.54 17.04 -14.37
N TYR A 36 9.82 16.76 -14.46
CA TYR A 36 10.90 17.74 -14.63
C TYR A 36 11.72 17.37 -15.85
N GLY A 37 12.15 18.36 -16.61
CA GLY A 37 12.99 18.16 -17.79
C GLY A 37 14.00 19.30 -17.99
N THR A 38 14.96 19.09 -18.85
CA THR A 38 15.97 20.10 -19.23
C THR A 38 15.52 20.97 -20.40
N GLU A 39 14.56 20.48 -21.18
CA GLU A 39 14.01 21.20 -22.30
C GLU A 39 12.72 21.93 -21.90
N PRO A 40 12.46 23.12 -22.44
CA PRO A 40 11.19 23.80 -22.23
C PRO A 40 10.01 22.89 -22.64
N PRO A 41 8.92 22.86 -21.88
CA PRO A 41 7.76 22.09 -22.27
C PRO A 41 7.16 22.65 -23.57
N THR A 42 6.67 21.78 -24.44
CA THR A 42 5.99 22.14 -25.69
C THR A 42 4.60 22.75 -25.49
N THR A 43 4.09 22.65 -24.27
CA THR A 43 2.79 23.18 -23.84
C THR A 43 3.00 24.05 -22.60
N GLU A 44 2.03 24.93 -22.33
CA GLU A 44 2.03 25.70 -21.08
C GLU A 44 2.01 24.79 -19.85
N PHE A 45 2.53 25.31 -18.74
CA PHE A 45 2.47 24.60 -17.44
C PHE A 45 1.03 24.21 -17.12
N ARG A 46 0.84 22.95 -16.74
CA ARG A 46 -0.46 22.43 -16.33
C ARG A 46 -0.36 21.87 -14.92
N TRP A 47 -1.34 22.20 -14.13
CA TRP A 47 -1.64 21.56 -12.87
C TRP A 47 -3.09 21.11 -12.88
N GLN A 48 -3.35 19.94 -12.35
CA GLN A 48 -4.69 19.39 -12.25
C GLN A 48 -4.88 18.70 -10.91
N ASP A 49 -5.97 19.01 -10.24
CA ASP A 49 -6.46 18.24 -9.12
C ASP A 49 -7.21 17.02 -9.66
N MET A 50 -6.68 15.84 -9.37
CA MET A 50 -7.24 14.57 -9.82
C MET A 50 -8.19 13.92 -8.80
N GLN A 51 -8.46 14.56 -7.65
CA GLN A 51 -9.26 13.96 -6.58
C GLN A 51 -10.63 13.49 -7.08
N ALA A 52 -11.34 14.31 -7.84
CA ALA A 52 -12.64 13.93 -8.38
C ALA A 52 -12.59 12.76 -9.38
N ALA A 53 -11.45 12.50 -10.03
CA ALA A 53 -11.28 11.33 -10.86
C ALA A 53 -11.01 10.08 -9.99
N VAL A 54 -10.19 10.21 -8.97
CA VAL A 54 -9.90 9.14 -8.00
C VAL A 54 -11.16 8.72 -7.25
N ASP A 55 -12.01 9.67 -6.84
CA ASP A 55 -13.25 9.38 -6.12
C ASP A 55 -14.29 8.59 -6.96
N ARG A 56 -14.14 8.57 -8.28
CA ARG A 56 -14.98 7.75 -9.17
C ARG A 56 -14.49 6.32 -9.35
N GLU A 57 -13.26 6.03 -8.97
CA GLU A 57 -12.72 4.68 -9.06
C GLU A 57 -13.40 3.76 -8.04
N PRO A 58 -13.61 2.48 -8.39
CA PRO A 58 -14.18 1.51 -7.47
C PRO A 58 -13.35 1.42 -6.18
N ALA A 59 -14.01 1.58 -5.04
CA ALA A 59 -13.40 1.42 -3.73
C ALA A 59 -14.12 0.31 -2.95
N ARG A 60 -13.37 -0.41 -2.11
CA ARG A 60 -13.98 -1.38 -1.19
C ARG A 60 -14.48 -0.69 0.05
N THR A 61 -15.65 -1.09 0.50
CA THR A 61 -16.19 -0.69 1.80
C THR A 61 -15.36 -1.31 2.92
N ALA A 62 -15.10 -0.57 3.98
CA ALA A 62 -14.48 -1.10 5.19
C ALA A 62 -15.54 -1.80 6.05
N ALA A 63 -15.30 -3.07 6.38
CA ALA A 63 -16.10 -3.83 7.33
C ALA A 63 -15.40 -3.76 8.71
N VAL A 64 -15.95 -2.93 9.59
CA VAL A 64 -15.45 -2.74 10.96
C VAL A 64 -16.09 -3.80 11.88
N GLU A 65 -15.31 -4.34 12.82
CA GLU A 65 -15.77 -5.35 13.78
C GLU A 65 -16.44 -6.59 13.13
N TRP A 66 -15.97 -6.95 11.95
CA TRP A 66 -16.50 -8.08 11.21
C TRP A 66 -16.00 -9.41 11.77
N GLU A 67 -16.90 -10.39 11.82
CA GLU A 67 -16.60 -11.76 12.20
C GLU A 67 -17.07 -12.73 11.12
N GLY A 68 -16.24 -13.72 10.79
CA GLY A 68 -16.58 -14.74 9.81
C GLY A 68 -15.38 -15.33 9.09
N VAL A 69 -15.67 -16.08 8.04
CA VAL A 69 -14.66 -16.62 7.13
C VAL A 69 -14.53 -15.73 5.91
N GLY A 70 -13.35 -15.16 5.75
CA GLY A 70 -12.98 -14.36 4.58
C GLY A 70 -11.82 -14.96 3.82
N THR A 71 -11.32 -14.20 2.86
CA THR A 71 -10.19 -14.58 2.00
C THR A 71 -9.06 -13.59 2.19
N VAL A 72 -7.84 -14.07 2.40
CA VAL A 72 -6.66 -13.20 2.50
C VAL A 72 -6.44 -12.49 1.18
N GLU A 73 -6.42 -11.16 1.19
CA GLU A 73 -6.14 -10.33 0.03
C GLU A 73 -4.68 -9.91 -0.01
N SER A 74 -4.13 -9.55 1.15
CA SER A 74 -2.72 -9.24 1.32
C SER A 74 -2.32 -9.38 2.79
N TRP A 75 -1.02 -9.48 3.04
CA TRP A 75 -0.50 -9.58 4.41
C TRP A 75 0.86 -8.92 4.53
N THR A 76 1.26 -8.67 5.76
CA THR A 76 2.61 -8.26 6.11
C THR A 76 3.00 -8.83 7.48
N VAL A 77 4.25 -9.19 7.62
CA VAL A 77 4.81 -9.71 8.87
C VAL A 77 5.97 -8.81 9.29
N PRO A 78 5.80 -7.93 10.29
CA PRO A 78 6.90 -7.17 10.83
C PRO A 78 7.88 -8.06 11.59
N PHE A 79 9.14 -7.66 11.55
CA PHE A 79 10.22 -8.28 12.29
C PHE A 79 10.63 -7.38 13.46
N ASN A 80 10.95 -7.99 14.59
CA ASN A 80 11.49 -7.29 15.74
C ASN A 80 12.98 -6.89 15.50
N ARG A 81 13.59 -6.23 16.49
CA ARG A 81 14.98 -5.79 16.40
C ARG A 81 16.00 -6.93 16.30
N ASP A 82 15.62 -8.12 16.73
CA ASP A 82 16.46 -9.33 16.66
C ASP A 82 16.24 -10.10 15.34
N GLY A 83 15.46 -9.54 14.41
CA GLY A 83 15.16 -10.14 13.13
C GLY A 83 14.19 -11.32 13.19
N GLN A 84 13.38 -11.40 14.25
CA GLN A 84 12.37 -12.45 14.39
C GLN A 84 10.98 -11.94 14.01
N PRO A 85 10.15 -12.75 13.29
CA PRO A 85 8.76 -12.42 13.02
C PRO A 85 7.97 -12.20 14.31
N GLU A 86 7.09 -11.21 14.34
CA GLU A 86 6.27 -10.95 15.54
C GLU A 86 4.85 -11.45 15.38
N ARG A 87 4.11 -10.89 14.47
CA ARG A 87 2.70 -11.16 14.18
C ARG A 87 2.43 -10.91 12.71
N ALA A 88 1.32 -11.36 12.17
CA ALA A 88 0.92 -10.98 10.83
C ALA A 88 -0.28 -10.03 10.86
N PHE A 89 -0.26 -9.03 10.00
CA PHE A 89 -1.41 -8.18 9.70
C PHE A 89 -1.97 -8.59 8.35
N LEU A 90 -3.27 -8.82 8.30
CA LEU A 90 -3.97 -9.27 7.11
C LEU A 90 -4.97 -8.22 6.63
N ALA A 91 -5.03 -7.99 5.34
CA ALA A 91 -6.22 -7.44 4.70
C ALA A 91 -7.06 -8.63 4.22
N VAL A 92 -8.29 -8.70 4.68
CA VAL A 92 -9.19 -9.82 4.44
C VAL A 92 -10.41 -9.34 3.67
N ARG A 93 -10.71 -10.01 2.57
CA ARG A 93 -11.91 -9.80 1.79
C ARG A 93 -13.05 -10.63 2.36
N THR A 94 -14.13 -9.98 2.70
CA THR A 94 -15.35 -10.59 3.19
C THR A 94 -16.20 -11.17 2.04
N PRO A 95 -17.18 -12.05 2.29
CA PRO A 95 -18.02 -12.61 1.24
C PRO A 95 -18.83 -11.58 0.44
N ASP A 96 -19.13 -10.40 1.02
CA ASP A 96 -19.81 -9.29 0.37
C ASP A 96 -18.84 -8.30 -0.31
N GLU A 97 -17.59 -8.72 -0.54
CA GLU A 97 -16.54 -7.94 -1.21
C GLU A 97 -16.07 -6.70 -0.42
N SER A 98 -16.47 -6.53 0.83
CA SER A 98 -15.89 -5.53 1.73
C SER A 98 -14.49 -5.95 2.19
N ARG A 99 -13.77 -5.07 2.84
CA ARG A 99 -12.44 -5.35 3.39
C ARG A 99 -12.42 -5.14 4.90
N THR A 100 -11.91 -6.11 5.65
CA THR A 100 -11.56 -5.96 7.06
C THR A 100 -10.06 -6.15 7.28
N LEU A 101 -9.56 -5.65 8.41
CA LEU A 101 -8.19 -5.88 8.86
C LEU A 101 -8.22 -6.86 10.02
N ALA A 102 -7.25 -7.77 10.03
CA ALA A 102 -7.15 -8.78 11.07
C ALA A 102 -5.69 -9.04 11.46
N VAL A 103 -5.49 -9.61 12.65
CA VAL A 103 -4.16 -9.87 13.20
C VAL A 103 -4.03 -11.36 13.57
N VAL A 104 -3.00 -12.01 13.05
CA VAL A 104 -2.55 -13.31 13.51
C VAL A 104 -1.47 -13.10 14.57
N SER A 105 -1.83 -13.32 15.83
CA SER A 105 -0.94 -13.07 16.98
C SER A 105 -0.01 -14.24 17.29
N ASP A 106 -0.27 -15.43 16.74
CA ASP A 106 0.62 -16.58 16.87
C ASP A 106 1.89 -16.38 16.07
N THR A 107 3.03 -16.30 16.74
CA THR A 107 4.32 -16.03 16.12
C THR A 107 4.80 -17.15 15.20
N SER A 108 4.43 -18.39 15.46
CA SER A 108 4.79 -19.53 14.61
C SER A 108 4.00 -19.49 13.31
N ALA A 109 2.70 -19.19 13.38
CA ALA A 109 1.87 -19.00 12.21
C ALA A 109 2.33 -17.76 11.40
N ALA A 110 2.66 -16.66 12.07
CA ALA A 110 3.19 -15.47 11.40
C ALA A 110 4.53 -15.76 10.70
N ALA A 111 5.42 -16.54 11.33
CA ALA A 111 6.69 -16.93 10.72
C ALA A 111 6.51 -17.78 9.46
N ALA A 112 5.55 -18.68 9.44
CA ALA A 112 5.23 -19.47 8.25
C ALA A 112 4.76 -18.59 7.08
N MET A 113 4.04 -17.50 7.35
CA MET A 113 3.54 -16.55 6.34
C MET A 113 4.66 -15.72 5.68
N VAL A 114 5.89 -15.71 6.19
CA VAL A 114 7.00 -14.98 5.60
C VAL A 114 7.46 -15.60 4.27
N GLY A 115 7.46 -16.94 4.20
CA GLY A 115 7.93 -17.68 3.03
C GLY A 115 6.82 -18.16 2.08
N ASP A 116 5.58 -18.14 2.52
CA ASP A 116 4.45 -18.70 1.79
C ASP A 116 3.60 -17.61 1.13
N ASP A 117 3.11 -17.88 -0.07
CA ASP A 117 2.07 -17.07 -0.69
C ASP A 117 0.71 -17.53 -0.17
N ILE A 118 0.13 -16.73 0.72
CA ILE A 118 -1.19 -17.01 1.31
C ILE A 118 -2.32 -16.19 0.69
N ALA A 119 -2.07 -15.48 -0.42
CA ALA A 119 -3.14 -14.77 -1.13
C ALA A 119 -4.23 -15.77 -1.57
N GLY A 120 -5.48 -15.43 -1.31
CA GLY A 120 -6.60 -16.32 -1.61
C GLY A 120 -6.89 -17.40 -0.56
N ALA A 121 -6.05 -17.56 0.46
CA ALA A 121 -6.29 -18.54 1.53
C ALA A 121 -7.51 -18.15 2.38
N PRO A 122 -8.31 -19.14 2.83
CA PRO A 122 -9.41 -18.88 3.75
C PRO A 122 -8.87 -18.57 5.15
N VAL A 123 -9.46 -17.57 5.79
CA VAL A 123 -9.09 -17.13 7.12
C VAL A 123 -10.35 -16.88 7.96
N HIS A 124 -10.34 -17.32 9.20
CA HIS A 124 -11.39 -17.01 10.15
C HIS A 124 -11.00 -15.78 10.97
N VAL A 125 -11.79 -14.73 10.87
CA VAL A 125 -11.65 -13.49 11.64
C VAL A 125 -12.67 -13.49 12.76
N ARG A 126 -12.27 -13.08 13.96
CA ARG A 126 -13.14 -12.89 15.13
C ARG A 126 -13.50 -11.42 15.29
N ALA A 127 -14.57 -11.16 16.05
CA ALA A 127 -15.05 -9.79 16.32
C ALA A 127 -14.00 -8.88 16.98
N ASP A 128 -13.01 -9.46 17.70
CA ASP A 128 -11.89 -8.74 18.32
C ASP A 128 -10.77 -8.39 17.32
N GLY A 129 -10.94 -8.73 16.04
CA GLY A 129 -9.95 -8.51 14.99
C GLY A 129 -8.82 -9.55 14.95
N THR A 130 -8.84 -10.58 15.80
CA THR A 130 -7.88 -11.68 15.69
C THR A 130 -8.26 -12.64 14.57
N ALA A 131 -7.25 -13.29 13.95
CA ALA A 131 -7.47 -14.23 12.87
C ALA A 131 -6.67 -15.51 12.98
N THR A 132 -7.21 -16.58 12.39
CA THR A 132 -6.52 -17.87 12.21
C THR A 132 -6.69 -18.35 10.78
N LEU A 133 -5.60 -18.74 10.12
CA LEU A 133 -5.65 -19.46 8.85
C LEU A 133 -6.27 -20.85 9.07
N ARG A 134 -6.99 -21.33 8.06
CA ARG A 134 -7.59 -22.67 8.07
C ARG A 134 -6.78 -23.65 7.22
#